data_4d202bcbb149e57a92ee403ba2c8049b
#
_entry.id   4d202bcbb149e57a92ee403ba2c8049b
#
_cell.length_a   1.000
_cell.length_b   1.000
_cell.length_c   1.000
_cell.angle_alpha   90.00
_cell.angle_beta   90.00
_cell.angle_gamma   90.00
#
_symmetry.space_group_name_H-M   'P 1'
#
loop_
_entity.id
_entity.type
_entity.pdbx_description
1 polymer ?
#
loop_
_entity_poly.entity_id
_entity_poly.type
_entity_poly.pdbx_seq_one_letter_code
_entity_poly.pdbx_strand_id
1 'polypeptide(L)'
;MGDCQNEDLRVQFDRRLKLKFLGSQVTTDAGLLAYRELDETLGLTQIDAENLHDSRLGSNKQHRLVPLLRQSIYSRLAGYEDVNDAERLSVDPAMRHVVGGRATLADKHAASTSEVGRFETEMLSTRSNLTALMDLSGEWIDKVHRRKPPKQLILDMDSSVSETYGK
;
A
#
# COMPACT_ATOMS: atom_id res chain seq x y z
N MET A 1 18.74 36.49 -1.21
CA MET A 1 17.50 35.73 -1.25
C MET A 1 17.66 34.69 -2.37
N GLY A 2 17.98 33.46 -2.03
CA GLY A 2 18.20 32.43 -3.04
C GLY A 2 16.82 31.96 -3.55
N ASP A 3 16.64 32.06 -4.86
CA ASP A 3 15.57 31.39 -5.56
C ASP A 3 15.72 29.89 -5.30
N CYS A 4 14.87 29.36 -4.44
CA CYS A 4 14.68 27.94 -4.34
C CYS A 4 14.06 27.50 -5.68
N GLN A 5 14.87 26.96 -6.58
CA GLN A 5 14.37 26.31 -7.78
C GLN A 5 13.47 25.15 -7.29
N ASN A 6 12.19 25.40 -7.38
CA ASN A 6 11.15 24.45 -7.00
C ASN A 6 11.11 23.35 -8.07
N GLU A 7 12.11 22.46 -8.07
CA GLU A 7 12.08 21.29 -8.93
C GLU A 7 10.89 20.45 -8.52
N ASP A 8 9.96 20.25 -9.45
CA ASP A 8 8.83 19.38 -9.25
C ASP A 8 9.31 18.01 -8.75
N LEU A 9 8.88 17.59 -7.57
CA LEU A 9 9.22 16.28 -7.03
C LEU A 9 8.67 15.20 -7.96
N ARG A 10 9.56 14.39 -8.53
CA ARG A 10 9.19 13.28 -9.41
C ARG A 10 9.25 11.99 -8.65
N VAL A 11 8.24 11.15 -8.83
CA VAL A 11 8.21 9.81 -8.23
C VAL A 11 8.96 8.80 -9.11
N GLN A 12 9.68 7.86 -8.49
CA GLN A 12 10.51 6.91 -9.23
C GLN A 12 9.69 5.78 -9.84
N PHE A 13 8.61 5.37 -9.20
CA PHE A 13 7.74 4.28 -9.70
C PHE A 13 6.99 4.65 -10.98
N ASP A 14 6.72 5.94 -11.24
CA ASP A 14 6.20 6.44 -12.52
C ASP A 14 6.69 7.87 -12.77
N ARG A 15 7.73 8.01 -13.62
CA ARG A 15 8.37 9.30 -13.92
C ARG A 15 7.48 10.29 -14.68
N ARG A 16 6.30 9.88 -15.16
CA ARG A 16 5.32 10.78 -15.77
C ARG A 16 4.60 11.61 -14.71
N LEU A 17 4.59 11.14 -13.45
CA LEU A 17 3.94 11.83 -12.35
C LEU A 17 4.86 12.89 -11.75
N LYS A 18 4.25 14.01 -11.43
CA LYS A 18 4.88 15.11 -10.67
C LYS A 18 4.06 15.37 -9.43
N LEU A 19 4.71 15.42 -8.29
CA LEU A 19 4.08 15.80 -7.03
C LEU A 19 4.21 17.30 -6.81
N LYS A 20 3.07 17.96 -6.62
CA LYS A 20 3.00 19.37 -6.23
C LYS A 20 2.17 19.51 -4.97
N PHE A 21 2.72 20.11 -3.97
CA PHE A 21 2.00 20.39 -2.73
C PHE A 21 1.38 21.79 -2.83
N LEU A 22 0.07 21.84 -3.05
CA LEU A 22 -0.69 23.08 -3.24
C LEU A 22 -1.49 23.49 -2.00
N GLY A 23 -1.12 23.01 -0.84
CA GLY A 23 -1.82 23.30 0.40
C GLY A 23 -3.13 22.50 0.53
N SER A 24 -4.17 23.10 1.11
CA SER A 24 -5.43 22.41 1.44
C SER A 24 -6.37 22.13 0.25
N GLN A 25 -5.92 22.30 -0.98
CA GLN A 25 -6.73 22.03 -2.18
C GLN A 25 -6.64 20.58 -2.67
N VAL A 26 -6.21 19.66 -1.81
CA VAL A 26 -6.18 18.22 -2.15
C VAL A 26 -7.62 17.69 -2.08
N THR A 27 -8.22 17.47 -3.23
CA THR A 27 -9.60 16.94 -3.38
C THR A 27 -9.63 15.44 -3.61
N THR A 28 -8.47 14.78 -3.70
CA THR A 28 -8.33 13.35 -3.97
C THR A 28 -7.25 12.74 -3.07
N ASP A 29 -7.15 11.41 -3.08
CA ASP A 29 -6.15 10.64 -2.33
C ASP A 29 -4.72 10.79 -2.91
N ALA A 30 -4.42 11.90 -3.56
CA ALA A 30 -3.13 12.19 -4.17
C ALA A 30 -1.95 12.14 -3.17
N GLY A 31 -2.22 12.36 -1.88
CA GLY A 31 -1.22 12.18 -0.82
C GLY A 31 -0.64 10.77 -0.76
N LEU A 32 -1.37 9.76 -1.20
CA LEU A 32 -0.88 8.38 -1.29
C LEU A 32 0.32 8.22 -2.22
N LEU A 33 0.49 9.11 -3.20
CA LEU A 33 1.66 9.09 -4.09
C LEU A 33 2.97 9.28 -3.34
N ALA A 34 2.98 10.08 -2.27
CA ALA A 34 4.15 10.26 -1.41
C ALA A 34 4.46 8.97 -0.61
N TYR A 35 3.45 8.31 -0.08
CA TYR A 35 3.63 7.02 0.58
C TYR A 35 4.10 5.94 -0.41
N ARG A 36 3.61 5.97 -1.65
CA ARG A 36 4.05 5.04 -2.68
C ARG A 36 5.51 5.24 -3.07
N GLU A 37 5.99 6.50 -3.09
CA GLU A 37 7.40 6.81 -3.31
C GLU A 37 8.28 6.30 -2.16
N LEU A 38 7.80 6.42 -0.92
CA LEU A 38 8.47 5.86 0.24
C LEU A 38 8.53 4.32 0.15
N ASP A 39 7.43 3.68 -0.22
CA ASP A 39 7.37 2.24 -0.46
C ASP A 39 8.39 1.81 -1.55
N GLU A 40 8.44 2.53 -2.68
CA GLU A 40 9.41 2.22 -3.74
C GLU A 40 10.85 2.33 -3.24
N THR A 41 11.15 3.39 -2.50
CA THR A 41 12.48 3.64 -1.94
C THR A 41 12.90 2.61 -0.91
N LEU A 42 11.98 2.16 -0.08
CA LEU A 42 12.23 1.18 0.98
C LEU A 42 11.95 -0.26 0.50
N GLY A 43 11.16 -0.45 -0.55
CA GLY A 43 10.72 -1.74 -1.08
C GLY A 43 9.84 -2.49 -0.08
N LEU A 44 8.97 -1.79 0.65
CA LEU A 44 8.18 -2.38 1.73
C LEU A 44 7.21 -3.43 1.20
N THR A 45 6.34 -3.05 0.26
CA THR A 45 5.36 -4.00 -0.31
C THR A 45 6.00 -5.08 -1.18
N GLN A 46 7.24 -4.91 -1.62
CA GLN A 46 7.97 -5.92 -2.35
C GLN A 46 8.46 -7.04 -1.42
N ILE A 47 8.96 -6.69 -0.24
CA ILE A 47 9.34 -7.67 0.80
C ILE A 47 8.14 -8.51 1.19
N ASP A 48 7.01 -7.86 1.41
CA ASP A 48 5.76 -8.52 1.76
C ASP A 48 5.36 -9.56 0.73
N ALA A 49 5.46 -9.18 -0.55
CA ALA A 49 5.10 -10.08 -1.64
C ALA A 49 6.04 -11.28 -1.80
N GLU A 50 7.29 -11.16 -1.37
CA GLU A 50 8.25 -12.26 -1.35
C GLU A 50 7.96 -13.26 -0.23
N ASN A 51 7.41 -12.79 0.89
CA ASN A 51 7.08 -13.59 2.06
C ASN A 51 5.66 -14.18 2.01
N LEU A 52 4.77 -13.60 1.23
CA LEU A 52 3.39 -14.05 1.09
C LEU A 52 3.25 -15.14 0.03
N HIS A 53 2.51 -16.19 0.35
CA HIS A 53 2.18 -17.26 -0.56
C HIS A 53 0.90 -16.98 -1.35
N ASP A 54 0.99 -16.92 -2.68
CA ASP A 54 -0.16 -16.81 -3.58
C ASP A 54 -0.74 -18.18 -3.90
N SER A 55 -1.75 -18.59 -3.14
CA SER A 55 -2.43 -19.88 -3.30
C SER A 55 -3.37 -19.96 -4.51
N ARG A 56 -3.56 -18.87 -5.25
CA ARG A 56 -4.47 -18.86 -6.40
C ARG A 56 -3.92 -19.73 -7.53
N LEU A 57 -4.72 -20.70 -7.96
CA LEU A 57 -4.42 -21.59 -9.09
C LEU A 57 -4.90 -20.94 -10.41
N GLY A 58 -4.12 -21.14 -11.47
CA GLY A 58 -4.49 -20.73 -12.82
C GLY A 58 -3.68 -19.55 -13.38
N SER A 59 -3.69 -19.45 -14.71
CA SER A 59 -2.95 -18.43 -15.47
C SER A 59 -3.70 -17.10 -15.62
N ASN A 60 -4.99 -17.06 -15.32
CA ASN A 60 -5.85 -15.89 -15.54
C ASN A 60 -5.95 -14.98 -14.31
N LYS A 61 -4.82 -14.73 -13.65
CA LYS A 61 -4.75 -13.78 -12.53
C LYS A 61 -4.76 -12.36 -13.08
N GLN A 62 -5.88 -11.65 -12.92
CA GLN A 62 -5.99 -10.26 -13.42
C GLN A 62 -5.03 -9.33 -12.68
N HIS A 63 -4.96 -9.44 -11.36
CA HIS A 63 -4.06 -8.68 -10.52
C HIS A 63 -3.06 -9.61 -9.82
N ARG A 64 -1.78 -9.21 -9.82
CA ARG A 64 -0.71 -9.91 -9.11
C ARG A 64 -0.80 -9.61 -7.61
N LEU A 65 -0.01 -10.33 -6.81
CA LEU A 65 0.00 -10.22 -5.36
C LEU A 65 0.34 -8.79 -4.89
N VAL A 66 1.42 -8.19 -5.37
CA VAL A 66 1.86 -6.84 -4.99
C VAL A 66 0.79 -5.78 -5.23
N PRO A 67 0.15 -5.67 -6.41
CA PRO A 67 -0.97 -4.78 -6.63
C PRO A 67 -2.14 -4.96 -5.66
N LEU A 68 -2.52 -6.20 -5.34
CA LEU A 68 -3.61 -6.46 -4.38
C LEU A 68 -3.23 -6.02 -2.97
N LEU A 69 -2.02 -6.35 -2.54
CA LEU A 69 -1.50 -5.93 -1.25
C LEU A 69 -1.43 -4.40 -1.13
N ARG A 70 -0.93 -3.73 -2.16
CA ARG A 70 -0.92 -2.27 -2.22
C ARG A 70 -2.32 -1.69 -2.11
N GLN A 71 -3.27 -2.21 -2.88
CA GLN A 71 -4.65 -1.72 -2.82
C GLN A 71 -5.23 -1.87 -1.42
N SER A 72 -5.05 -3.02 -0.77
CA SER A 72 -5.50 -3.26 0.59
C SER A 72 -4.87 -2.29 1.60
N ILE A 73 -3.55 -2.11 1.56
CA ILE A 73 -2.83 -1.20 2.47
C ILE A 73 -3.20 0.27 2.21
N TYR A 74 -3.14 0.70 0.96
CA TYR A 74 -3.35 2.11 0.62
C TYR A 74 -4.80 2.55 0.77
N SER A 75 -5.77 1.65 0.59
CA SER A 75 -7.17 1.94 0.91
C SER A 75 -7.31 2.31 2.39
N ARG A 76 -6.73 1.52 3.29
CA ARG A 76 -6.77 1.79 4.73
C ARG A 76 -6.00 3.06 5.12
N LEU A 77 -4.86 3.32 4.52
CA LEU A 77 -4.12 4.56 4.72
C LEU A 77 -4.91 5.81 4.29
N ALA A 78 -5.78 5.67 3.31
CA ALA A 78 -6.69 6.72 2.86
C ALA A 78 -7.98 6.81 3.68
N GLY A 79 -8.15 5.95 4.70
CA GLY A 79 -9.34 5.94 5.56
C GLY A 79 -10.51 5.10 5.02
N TYR A 80 -10.31 4.30 4.00
CA TYR A 80 -11.31 3.37 3.46
C TYR A 80 -11.12 1.99 4.10
N GLU A 81 -11.87 1.72 5.13
CA GLU A 81 -11.76 0.47 5.88
C GLU A 81 -12.57 -0.68 5.26
N ASP A 82 -13.66 -0.33 4.55
CA ASP A 82 -14.55 -1.31 3.95
C ASP A 82 -14.08 -1.72 2.54
N VAL A 83 -14.03 -3.04 2.30
CA VAL A 83 -13.73 -3.58 0.96
C VAL A 83 -14.73 -3.15 -0.11
N ASN A 84 -15.94 -2.72 0.26
CA ASN A 84 -16.93 -2.20 -0.68
C ASN A 84 -16.46 -0.90 -1.35
N ASP A 85 -15.60 -0.13 -0.71
CA ASP A 85 -14.98 1.06 -1.32
C ASP A 85 -14.06 0.71 -2.49
N ALA A 86 -13.61 -0.53 -2.60
CA ALA A 86 -12.72 -0.97 -3.68
C ALA A 86 -13.32 -0.75 -5.06
N GLU A 87 -14.64 -0.84 -5.23
CA GLU A 87 -15.30 -0.55 -6.52
C GLU A 87 -15.02 0.88 -6.97
N ARG A 88 -15.23 1.85 -6.09
CA ARG A 88 -14.96 3.27 -6.35
C ARG A 88 -13.48 3.54 -6.52
N LEU A 89 -12.65 2.97 -5.67
CA LEU A 89 -11.20 3.16 -5.69
C LEU A 89 -10.54 2.52 -6.92
N SER A 90 -11.14 1.47 -7.47
CA SER A 90 -10.60 0.77 -8.64
C SER A 90 -10.46 1.67 -9.87
N VAL A 91 -11.29 2.69 -10.00
CA VAL A 91 -11.30 3.65 -11.10
C VAL A 91 -10.60 4.96 -10.76
N ASP A 92 -10.29 5.20 -9.48
CA ASP A 92 -9.63 6.42 -9.04
C ASP A 92 -8.21 6.54 -9.62
N PRO A 93 -7.86 7.67 -10.26
CA PRO A 93 -6.57 7.83 -10.89
C PRO A 93 -5.39 7.71 -9.92
N ALA A 94 -5.46 8.28 -8.71
CA ALA A 94 -4.39 8.21 -7.72
C ALA A 94 -4.23 6.77 -7.23
N MET A 95 -5.33 6.10 -6.86
CA MET A 95 -5.30 4.71 -6.43
C MET A 95 -4.72 3.79 -7.51
N ARG A 96 -5.11 3.95 -8.77
CA ARG A 96 -4.58 3.16 -9.88
C ARG A 96 -3.07 3.29 -10.02
N HIS A 97 -2.52 4.50 -9.81
CA HIS A 97 -1.08 4.74 -9.84
C HIS A 97 -0.36 4.12 -8.65
N VAL A 98 -0.87 4.27 -7.43
CA VAL A 98 -0.23 3.69 -6.25
C VAL A 98 -0.26 2.16 -6.24
N VAL A 99 -1.33 1.57 -6.73
CA VAL A 99 -1.42 0.12 -6.93
C VAL A 99 -0.42 -0.34 -7.98
N GLY A 100 -0.35 0.36 -9.09
CA GLY A 100 0.61 0.10 -10.15
C GLY A 100 0.24 -1.10 -11.05
N GLY A 101 1.21 -1.55 -11.84
CA GLY A 101 1.04 -2.70 -12.73
C GLY A 101 -0.05 -2.47 -13.77
N ARG A 102 -0.93 -3.47 -13.95
CA ARG A 102 -2.01 -3.41 -14.95
C ARG A 102 -2.97 -2.24 -14.73
N ALA A 103 -3.18 -1.84 -13.46
CA ALA A 103 -4.13 -0.77 -13.12
C ALA A 103 -3.75 0.59 -13.75
N THR A 104 -2.49 0.81 -14.13
CA THR A 104 -2.04 2.05 -14.78
C THR A 104 -2.41 2.14 -16.26
N LEU A 105 -2.83 1.05 -16.90
CA LEU A 105 -3.22 1.04 -18.30
C LEU A 105 -4.55 1.76 -18.49
N ALA A 106 -4.71 2.47 -19.60
CA ALA A 106 -5.83 3.38 -19.83
C ALA A 106 -7.23 2.71 -19.72
N ASP A 107 -7.33 1.46 -20.18
CA ASP A 107 -8.57 0.68 -20.24
C ASP A 107 -8.70 -0.34 -19.09
N LYS A 108 -7.85 -0.23 -18.07
CA LYS A 108 -7.81 -1.16 -16.93
C LYS A 108 -8.08 -0.44 -15.61
N HIS A 109 -8.54 -1.23 -14.64
CA HIS A 109 -8.86 -0.77 -13.29
C HIS A 109 -7.97 -1.47 -12.26
N ALA A 110 -7.94 -0.99 -11.04
CA ALA A 110 -7.44 -1.75 -9.91
C ALA A 110 -8.44 -2.88 -9.56
N ALA A 111 -8.17 -3.65 -8.54
CA ALA A 111 -8.99 -4.81 -8.22
C ALA A 111 -10.38 -4.40 -7.72
N SER A 112 -11.38 -5.19 -8.10
CA SER A 112 -12.76 -5.04 -7.67
C SER A 112 -12.97 -5.43 -6.21
N THR A 113 -14.11 -5.06 -5.63
CA THR A 113 -14.53 -5.48 -4.29
C THR A 113 -14.40 -7.00 -4.10
N SER A 114 -14.85 -7.80 -5.07
CA SER A 114 -14.78 -9.25 -4.98
C SER A 114 -13.34 -9.79 -5.00
N GLU A 115 -12.42 -9.14 -5.73
CA GLU A 115 -11.02 -9.56 -5.76
C GLU A 115 -10.31 -9.19 -4.47
N VAL A 116 -10.51 -7.96 -3.97
CA VAL A 116 -9.92 -7.52 -2.69
C VAL A 116 -10.49 -8.35 -1.55
N GLY A 117 -11.80 -8.57 -1.51
CA GLY A 117 -12.44 -9.39 -0.49
C GLY A 117 -11.86 -10.82 -0.43
N ARG A 118 -11.75 -11.51 -1.58
CA ARG A 118 -11.12 -12.84 -1.63
C ARG A 118 -9.63 -12.81 -1.26
N PHE A 119 -8.93 -11.78 -1.68
CA PHE A 119 -7.54 -11.60 -1.29
C PHE A 119 -7.39 -11.54 0.23
N GLU A 120 -8.22 -10.75 0.91
CA GLU A 120 -8.15 -10.57 2.35
C GLU A 120 -8.67 -11.79 3.13
N THR A 121 -9.82 -12.36 2.70
CA THR A 121 -10.48 -13.42 3.46
C THR A 121 -9.99 -14.83 3.15
N GLU A 122 -9.50 -15.11 1.94
CA GLU A 122 -9.09 -16.46 1.54
C GLU A 122 -7.56 -16.60 1.46
N MET A 123 -6.86 -15.54 1.02
CA MET A 123 -5.42 -15.61 0.83
C MET A 123 -4.65 -15.10 2.04
N LEU A 124 -4.90 -13.88 2.51
CA LEU A 124 -4.18 -13.35 3.67
C LEU A 124 -4.49 -14.09 4.96
N SER A 125 -5.70 -14.65 5.09
CA SER A 125 -6.12 -15.42 6.27
C SER A 125 -5.50 -16.82 6.39
N THR A 126 -4.73 -17.28 5.40
CA THR A 126 -4.00 -18.55 5.53
C THR A 126 -2.96 -18.47 6.65
N ARG A 127 -2.75 -19.60 7.36
CA ARG A 127 -1.82 -19.62 8.50
C ARG A 127 -0.40 -19.14 8.13
N SER A 128 0.10 -19.54 6.96
CA SER A 128 1.42 -19.10 6.49
C SER A 128 1.48 -17.60 6.25
N ASN A 129 0.45 -17.03 5.62
CA ASN A 129 0.40 -15.61 5.35
C ASN A 129 0.16 -14.77 6.61
N LEU A 130 -0.66 -15.28 7.55
CA LEU A 130 -0.81 -14.61 8.86
C LEU A 130 0.52 -14.54 9.61
N THR A 131 1.31 -15.62 9.60
CA THR A 131 2.65 -15.59 10.23
C THR A 131 3.55 -14.57 9.54
N ALA A 132 3.59 -14.56 8.21
CA ALA A 132 4.38 -13.59 7.46
C ALA A 132 3.95 -12.13 7.75
N LEU A 133 2.65 -11.87 7.85
CA LEU A 133 2.12 -10.54 8.20
C LEU A 133 2.47 -10.12 9.64
N MET A 134 2.54 -11.07 10.57
CA MET A 134 2.96 -10.76 11.96
C MET A 134 4.42 -10.31 12.02
N ASP A 135 5.28 -10.88 11.20
CA ASP A 135 6.72 -10.55 11.17
C ASP A 135 7.01 -9.25 10.39
N LEU A 136 6.09 -8.86 9.51
CA LEU A 136 6.23 -7.79 8.55
C LEU A 136 6.59 -6.43 9.15
N SER A 137 5.92 -6.04 10.24
CA SER A 137 6.17 -4.77 10.92
C SER A 137 7.61 -4.69 11.45
N GLY A 138 8.14 -5.81 11.97
CA GLY A 138 9.52 -5.93 12.40
C GLY A 138 10.51 -5.77 11.23
N GLU A 139 10.26 -6.45 10.12
CA GLU A 139 11.09 -6.36 8.92
C GLU A 139 11.13 -4.92 8.36
N TRP A 140 10.00 -4.23 8.35
CA TRP A 140 9.92 -2.84 7.93
C TRP A 140 10.73 -1.91 8.84
N ILE A 141 10.60 -2.06 10.15
CA ILE A 141 11.35 -1.31 11.15
C ILE A 141 12.85 -1.56 10.95
N ASP A 142 13.27 -2.80 10.82
CA ASP A 142 14.66 -3.18 10.59
C ASP A 142 15.23 -2.55 9.32
N LYS A 143 14.44 -2.50 8.26
CA LYS A 143 14.86 -1.91 6.99
C LYS A 143 15.05 -0.40 7.09
N VAL A 144 14.18 0.29 7.81
CA VAL A 144 14.30 1.72 8.08
C VAL A 144 15.53 1.99 8.98
N HIS A 145 15.68 1.21 10.04
CA HIS A 145 16.79 1.36 10.99
C HIS A 145 18.15 1.05 10.35
N ARG A 146 18.22 0.12 9.40
CA ARG A 146 19.47 -0.12 8.64
C ARG A 146 19.92 1.12 7.86
N ARG A 147 18.98 1.93 7.36
CA ARG A 147 19.31 3.19 6.66
C ARG A 147 19.67 4.32 7.63
N LYS A 148 18.96 4.40 8.74
CA LYS A 148 19.16 5.43 9.77
C LYS A 148 18.97 4.81 11.15
N PRO A 149 20.03 4.25 11.74
CA PRO A 149 19.95 3.68 13.10
C PRO A 149 19.47 4.72 14.11
N PRO A 150 18.48 4.38 14.95
CA PRO A 150 18.03 5.28 16.01
C PRO A 150 19.11 5.40 17.09
N LYS A 151 19.27 6.59 17.66
CA LYS A 151 20.16 6.81 18.81
C LYS A 151 19.54 6.35 20.13
N GLN A 152 18.22 6.31 20.18
CA GLN A 152 17.43 5.93 21.35
C GLN A 152 16.10 5.38 20.86
N LEU A 153 15.60 4.35 21.53
CA LEU A 153 14.25 3.82 21.38
C LEU A 153 13.49 4.10 22.66
N ILE A 154 12.34 4.72 22.53
CA ILE A 154 11.38 4.92 23.60
C ILE A 154 10.21 4.00 23.28
N LEU A 155 9.93 3.04 24.17
CA LEU A 155 8.78 2.16 24.04
C LEU A 155 7.67 2.71 24.93
N ASP A 156 6.56 3.06 24.30
CA ASP A 156 5.33 3.40 24.99
C ASP A 156 4.39 2.20 24.86
N MET A 157 3.91 1.70 26.00
CA MET A 157 3.05 0.52 26.05
C MET A 157 1.67 0.95 26.56
N ASP A 158 0.71 0.94 25.66
CA ASP A 158 -0.69 1.13 26.01
C ASP A 158 -1.47 -0.16 25.85
N SER A 159 -2.52 -0.32 26.66
CA SER A 159 -3.45 -1.44 26.56
C SER A 159 -4.55 -1.12 25.55
N SER A 160 -4.69 -1.94 24.52
CA SER A 160 -5.81 -1.88 23.61
C SER A 160 -6.75 -3.07 23.83
N VAL A 161 -8.05 -2.82 23.82
CA VAL A 161 -9.08 -3.87 23.83
C VAL A 161 -9.64 -3.97 22.43
N SER A 162 -9.45 -5.14 21.79
CA SER A 162 -10.14 -5.47 20.53
C SER A 162 -11.31 -6.38 20.85
N GLU A 163 -12.52 -5.89 20.68
CA GLU A 163 -13.71 -6.71 20.78
C GLU A 163 -13.83 -7.58 19.52
N THR A 164 -13.81 -8.90 19.73
CA THR A 164 -14.04 -9.84 18.64
C THR A 164 -15.48 -10.37 18.75
N TYR A 165 -16.27 -10.12 17.73
CA TYR A 165 -17.59 -10.69 17.57
C TYR A 165 -17.49 -11.93 16.67
N GLY A 166 -17.22 -13.06 17.28
CA GLY A 166 -17.22 -14.36 16.61
C GLY A 166 -18.00 -15.39 17.45
N LYS A 167 -18.76 -16.26 16.77
CA LYS A 167 -19.36 -17.43 17.39
C LYS A 167 -18.32 -18.52 17.57
#